data_f81280686c63ac63a8ce9613563fbf7f
#
_entry.id   f81280686c63ac63a8ce9613563fbf7f
#
_cell.length_a   1.000
_cell.length_b   1.000
_cell.length_c   1.000
_cell.angle_alpha   90.00
_cell.angle_beta   90.00
_cell.angle_gamma   90.00
#
_symmetry.space_group_name_H-M   'P 1'
#
loop_
_entity.id
_entity.type
_entity.pdbx_description
1 polymer ?
#
loop_
_entity_poly.entity_id
_entity_poly.type
_entity_poly.pdbx_seq_one_letter_code
_entity_poly.pdbx_strand_id
1 'polypeptide(L)'
;MGLLAMLCGCGTEGKGAYVHLTTVLIKNNSMYDIEIVVKKPSSVLMTETFTVKSGTTFKIVEDSEGGYYEPNPLDAQINFGDGTTITHHWADGDTYHNFCSATAFEKKMLGKRSVEYIFVFTDEDYEYAKKHADKTKI
;
A
#
# COMPACT_ATOMS: atom_id res chain seq x y z
N MET A 1 -28.98 -1.17 9.68
CA MET A 1 -28.62 -1.21 9.95
C MET A 1 -28.49 -1.21 10.16
N GLY A 2 -28.45 -0.61 10.23
CA GLY A 2 -28.07 -0.40 10.68
C GLY A 2 -28.25 0.02 10.91
N LEU A 3 -28.39 0.32 11.13
CA LEU A 3 -28.42 0.64 11.59
C LEU A 3 -28.68 0.84 11.80
N LEU A 4 -28.99 1.13 12.02
CA LEU A 4 -29.03 1.34 12.54
C LEU A 4 -29.01 1.59 12.78
N ALA A 5 -29.25 1.86 12.95
CA ALA A 5 -28.99 2.11 13.42
C ALA A 5 -28.77 2.46 13.51
N MET A 6 -28.82 2.64 13.67
CA MET A 6 -28.42 2.90 13.97
C MET A 6 -28.36 3.19 14.04
N LEU A 7 -28.58 3.58 14.11
CA LEU A 7 -28.31 3.86 14.49
C LEU A 7 -28.21 4.17 14.66
N CYS A 8 -28.61 4.54 14.95
CA CYS A 8 -28.26 4.83 15.40
C CYS A 8 -27.92 5.13 15.63
N GLY A 9 -28.00 5.43 15.80
CA GLY A 9 -27.38 5.69 16.28
C GLY A 9 -27.02 6.07 16.46
N CYS A 10 -27.17 6.37 16.79
CA CYS A 10 -26.56 6.67 17.18
C CYS A 10 -26.02 6.86 17.43
N GLY A 11 -26.13 7.05 17.69
CA GLY A 11 -25.36 7.28 18.18
C GLY A 11 -24.73 7.61 18.41
N THR A 12 -24.61 7.83 18.70
CA THR A 12 -23.85 8.00 19.02
C THR A 12 -23.23 8.32 18.98
N GLU A 13 -23.17 8.77 18.96
CA GLU A 13 -22.45 9.08 18.97
C GLU A 13 -21.52 9.42 19.11
N GLY A 14 -21.48 9.17 18.82
CA GLY A 14 -20.40 9.52 18.61
C GLY A 14 -19.75 10.41 19.15
N LYS A 15 -19.47 10.53 19.62
CA LYS A 15 -18.89 11.39 20.00
C LYS A 15 -17.94 11.98 19.24
N GLY A 16 -18.00 12.44 18.39
CA GLY A 16 -17.10 13.23 17.69
C GLY A 16 -16.07 12.57 16.85
N ALA A 17 -15.72 11.39 17.17
CA ALA A 17 -14.69 10.73 16.37
C ALA A 17 -15.33 10.07 15.16
N TYR A 18 -14.83 10.41 13.98
CA TYR A 18 -15.25 9.77 12.76
C TYR A 18 -14.19 8.80 12.31
N VAL A 19 -14.60 7.64 11.84
CA VAL A 19 -13.70 6.64 11.34
C VAL A 19 -13.44 6.93 9.86
N HIS A 20 -12.19 7.06 9.51
CA HIS A 20 -11.75 7.19 8.13
C HIS A 20 -11.23 5.84 7.65
N LEU A 21 -11.68 5.43 6.50
CA LEU A 21 -11.30 4.14 5.94
C LEU A 21 -10.29 4.35 4.83
N THR A 22 -9.16 3.70 4.95
CA THR A 22 -8.14 3.72 3.92
C THR A 22 -8.00 2.32 3.35
N THR A 23 -8.19 2.20 2.05
CA THR A 23 -8.01 0.95 1.33
C THR A 23 -6.76 1.08 0.47
N VAL A 24 -5.87 0.12 0.56
CA VAL A 24 -4.69 0.07 -0.30
C VAL A 24 -4.79 -1.17 -1.16
N LEU A 25 -4.77 -0.97 -2.47
CA LEU A 25 -4.80 -2.06 -3.43
C LEU A 25 -3.43 -2.12 -4.11
N ILE A 26 -2.83 -3.30 -4.07
CA ILE A 26 -1.55 -3.53 -4.72
C ILE A 26 -1.80 -4.54 -5.82
N LYS A 27 -1.76 -4.08 -7.05
CA LYS A 27 -2.04 -4.92 -8.22
C LYS A 27 -0.73 -5.35 -8.84
N ASN A 28 -0.66 -6.61 -9.21
CA ASN A 28 0.53 -7.13 -9.86
C ASN A 28 0.20 -7.47 -11.30
N ASN A 29 0.52 -6.55 -12.21
CA ASN A 29 0.34 -6.76 -13.64
C ASN A 29 1.64 -7.21 -14.30
N SER A 30 2.62 -7.64 -13.52
CA SER A 30 3.86 -8.16 -14.07
C SER A 30 3.74 -9.66 -14.30
N MET A 31 4.75 -10.23 -14.94
CA MET A 31 4.78 -11.65 -15.21
C MET A 31 5.26 -12.47 -14.03
N TYR A 32 5.70 -11.83 -12.95
CA TYR A 32 6.31 -12.52 -11.83
C TYR A 32 5.46 -12.35 -10.58
N ASP A 33 5.45 -13.38 -9.73
CA ASP A 33 4.93 -13.20 -8.37
C ASP A 33 5.86 -12.25 -7.64
N ILE A 34 5.30 -11.40 -6.78
CA ILE A 34 6.07 -10.39 -6.08
C ILE A 34 5.87 -10.58 -4.59
N GLU A 35 6.99 -10.72 -3.86
CA GLU A 35 6.95 -10.71 -2.40
C GLU A 35 7.42 -9.34 -1.94
N ILE A 36 6.66 -8.72 -1.05
CA ILE A 36 6.98 -7.40 -0.53
C ILE A 36 7.25 -7.52 0.96
N VAL A 37 8.41 -7.03 1.39
CA VAL A 37 8.79 -7.02 2.80
C VAL A 37 8.85 -5.57 3.23
N VAL A 38 7.85 -5.13 3.98
CA VAL A 38 7.77 -3.75 4.44
C VAL A 38 8.54 -3.62 5.73
N LYS A 39 9.45 -2.66 5.78
CA LYS A 39 10.27 -2.41 6.93
C LYS A 39 10.00 -1.01 7.44
N LYS A 40 10.04 -0.86 8.75
CA LYS A 40 9.79 0.42 9.39
C LYS A 40 8.53 1.05 8.85
N PRO A 41 7.42 0.45 9.17
CA PRO A 41 6.15 0.90 8.62
C PRO A 41 5.83 2.30 9.13
N SER A 42 5.06 3.02 8.34
CA SER A 42 4.53 4.27 8.82
C SER A 42 3.21 3.96 9.51
N SER A 43 2.12 4.01 8.81
CA SER A 43 0.83 3.86 9.45
C SER A 43 0.11 2.63 8.92
N VAL A 44 -0.38 2.69 7.70
CA VAL A 44 -1.23 1.64 7.19
C VAL A 44 -0.45 0.41 6.76
N LEU A 45 0.77 0.61 6.27
CA LEU A 45 1.60 -0.52 5.85
C LEU A 45 2.53 -0.88 7.00
N MET A 46 2.11 -1.86 7.77
CA MET A 46 2.87 -2.33 8.91
C MET A 46 3.98 -3.26 8.45
N THR A 47 4.91 -3.56 9.36
CA THR A 47 5.98 -4.49 9.04
C THR A 47 5.37 -5.84 8.74
N GLU A 48 5.35 -6.19 7.48
CA GLU A 48 4.70 -7.40 7.02
C GLU A 48 5.38 -7.92 5.79
N THR A 49 5.30 -9.21 5.62
CA THR A 49 5.71 -9.84 4.37
C THR A 49 4.45 -10.37 3.73
N PHE A 50 4.22 -10.00 2.48
CA PHE A 50 3.06 -10.52 1.77
C PHE A 50 3.41 -10.72 0.30
N THR A 51 2.65 -11.59 -0.35
CA THR A 51 2.90 -11.96 -1.74
C THR A 51 1.72 -11.54 -2.58
N VAL A 52 2.02 -10.93 -3.73
CA VAL A 52 1.00 -10.58 -4.70
C VAL A 52 1.32 -11.37 -5.96
N LYS A 53 0.52 -12.40 -6.21
CA LYS A 53 0.79 -13.25 -7.37
C LYS A 53 0.51 -12.52 -8.65
N SER A 54 1.21 -12.92 -9.71
CA SER A 54 1.03 -12.32 -11.03
C SER A 54 -0.46 -12.32 -11.40
N GLY A 55 -0.95 -11.17 -11.82
CA GLY A 55 -2.35 -11.05 -12.26
C GLY A 55 -3.34 -10.88 -11.13
N THR A 56 -2.90 -10.73 -9.89
CA THR A 56 -3.82 -10.59 -8.75
C THR A 56 -3.65 -9.27 -8.06
N THR A 57 -4.54 -9.00 -7.11
CA THR A 57 -4.54 -7.78 -6.32
C THR A 57 -4.55 -8.14 -4.84
N PHE A 58 -3.69 -7.49 -4.08
CA PHE A 58 -3.67 -7.63 -2.63
C PHE A 58 -4.34 -6.40 -2.02
N LYS A 59 -5.17 -6.60 -1.02
CA LYS A 59 -5.98 -5.53 -0.46
C LYS A 59 -5.72 -5.39 1.02
N ILE A 60 -5.50 -4.15 1.47
CA ILE A 60 -5.33 -3.81 2.88
C ILE A 60 -6.38 -2.76 3.21
N VAL A 61 -7.06 -2.92 4.33
CA VAL A 61 -8.05 -1.95 4.78
C VAL A 61 -7.72 -1.57 6.21
N GLU A 62 -7.64 -0.27 6.46
CA GLU A 62 -7.32 0.24 7.79
C GLU A 62 -8.29 1.34 8.18
N ASP A 63 -8.64 1.38 9.46
CA ASP A 63 -9.46 2.43 10.05
C ASP A 63 -8.56 3.41 10.78
N SER A 64 -8.97 4.66 10.81
CA SER A 64 -8.29 5.61 11.68
C SER A 64 -9.27 6.68 12.10
N GLU A 65 -9.05 7.26 13.27
CA GLU A 65 -9.92 8.29 13.80
C GLU A 65 -9.42 9.68 13.48
N GLY A 66 -8.20 9.83 13.10
CA GLY A 66 -7.60 11.14 12.92
C GLY A 66 -7.45 11.58 11.49
N GLY A 67 -7.99 10.82 10.56
CA GLY A 67 -7.85 11.14 9.15
C GLY A 67 -7.35 9.93 8.39
N TYR A 68 -6.96 10.14 7.16
CA TYR A 68 -6.52 9.02 6.33
C TYR A 68 -5.07 8.71 6.57
N TYR A 69 -4.74 7.43 6.45
CA TYR A 69 -3.36 7.02 6.38
C TYR A 69 -2.86 7.14 4.95
N GLU A 70 -1.57 7.35 4.79
CA GLU A 70 -0.94 7.33 3.49
C GLU A 70 -0.01 6.13 3.42
N PRO A 71 0.03 5.42 2.30
CA PRO A 71 0.89 4.24 2.16
C PRO A 71 2.32 4.67 1.83
N ASN A 72 3.06 5.07 2.84
CA ASN A 72 4.43 5.52 2.64
C ASN A 72 5.36 4.93 3.71
N PRO A 73 5.61 3.62 3.64
CA PRO A 73 6.56 3.00 4.56
C PRO A 73 7.95 3.56 4.31
N LEU A 74 8.84 3.40 5.28
CA LEU A 74 10.19 3.93 5.15
C LEU A 74 11.03 3.09 4.17
N ASP A 75 10.92 1.78 4.23
CA ASP A 75 11.64 0.89 3.35
C ASP A 75 10.76 -0.28 2.96
N ALA A 76 10.88 -0.72 1.73
CA ALA A 76 10.16 -1.91 1.27
C ALA A 76 11.06 -2.66 0.31
N GLN A 77 11.28 -3.94 0.60
CA GLN A 77 12.04 -4.80 -0.29
C GLN A 77 11.07 -5.49 -1.23
N ILE A 78 11.33 -5.38 -2.52
CA ILE A 78 10.48 -5.94 -3.56
C ILE A 78 11.23 -7.11 -4.17
N ASN A 79 10.71 -8.31 -4.01
CA ASN A 79 11.36 -9.53 -4.46
C ASN A 79 10.53 -10.14 -5.57
N PHE A 80 11.08 -10.21 -6.76
CA PHE A 80 10.40 -10.84 -7.90
C PHE A 80 10.70 -12.34 -7.89
N GLY A 81 9.82 -13.10 -8.53
CA GLY A 81 9.88 -14.54 -8.44
C GLY A 81 11.11 -15.18 -9.02
N ASP A 82 11.88 -14.45 -9.82
CA ASP A 82 13.11 -14.99 -10.41
C ASP A 82 14.34 -14.65 -9.56
N GLY A 83 14.15 -14.09 -8.36
CA GLY A 83 15.25 -13.73 -7.48
C GLY A 83 15.73 -12.32 -7.61
N THR A 84 15.18 -11.54 -8.53
CA THR A 84 15.53 -10.12 -8.65
C THR A 84 14.95 -9.38 -7.47
N THR A 85 15.78 -8.59 -6.80
CA THR A 85 15.39 -7.88 -5.57
C THR A 85 15.83 -6.43 -5.65
N ILE A 86 14.95 -5.54 -5.25
CA ILE A 86 15.28 -4.12 -5.13
C ILE A 86 14.61 -3.60 -3.86
N THR A 87 15.28 -2.67 -3.18
CA THR A 87 14.69 -2.02 -2.02
C THR A 87 14.27 -0.62 -2.40
N HIS A 88 13.00 -0.30 -2.16
CA HIS A 88 12.49 1.04 -2.34
C HIS A 88 12.62 1.77 -1.02
N HIS A 89 12.92 3.07 -1.07
CA HIS A 89 13.13 3.88 0.12
C HIS A 89 12.27 5.12 0.05
N TRP A 90 11.63 5.45 1.15
CA TRP A 90 10.84 6.67 1.24
C TRP A 90 11.70 7.89 0.90
N ALA A 91 12.96 7.87 1.32
CA ALA A 91 13.87 8.99 1.11
C ALA A 91 14.16 9.27 -0.36
N ASP A 92 13.90 8.30 -1.25
CA ASP A 92 14.15 8.49 -2.68
C ASP A 92 13.07 9.32 -3.36
N GLY A 93 11.92 9.52 -2.70
CA GLY A 93 10.85 10.32 -3.28
C GLY A 93 10.34 9.73 -4.58
N ASP A 94 10.18 10.59 -5.58
CA ASP A 94 9.55 10.22 -6.85
C ASP A 94 10.54 10.01 -7.97
N THR A 95 11.77 9.63 -7.64
CA THR A 95 12.79 9.45 -8.66
C THR A 95 12.55 8.20 -9.51
N TYR A 96 11.66 7.32 -9.08
CA TYR A 96 11.22 6.14 -9.82
C TYR A 96 9.84 5.78 -9.30
N HIS A 97 9.25 4.69 -9.81
CA HIS A 97 7.93 4.21 -9.36
C HIS A 97 8.11 3.60 -7.97
N ASN A 98 8.10 4.42 -6.96
CA ASN A 98 8.54 4.11 -5.61
C ASN A 98 7.38 3.65 -4.73
N PHE A 99 7.40 2.39 -4.34
CA PHE A 99 6.36 1.84 -3.48
C PHE A 99 6.29 2.54 -2.12
N CYS A 100 7.35 3.22 -1.73
CA CYS A 100 7.39 3.94 -0.45
C CYS A 100 6.92 5.38 -0.55
N SER A 101 6.51 5.83 -1.72
CA SER A 101 6.02 7.19 -1.92
C SER A 101 4.52 7.15 -2.21
N ALA A 102 3.74 7.83 -1.36
CA ALA A 102 2.29 7.84 -1.56
C ALA A 102 1.90 8.43 -2.90
N THR A 103 2.73 9.29 -3.48
CA THR A 103 2.42 9.89 -4.77
C THR A 103 2.55 8.92 -5.94
N ALA A 104 3.17 7.78 -5.71
CA ALA A 104 3.23 6.74 -6.74
C ALA A 104 1.94 5.91 -6.78
N PHE A 105 1.04 6.12 -5.83
CA PHE A 105 -0.24 5.45 -5.78
C PHE A 105 -1.29 6.34 -6.41
N GLU A 106 -2.22 5.75 -7.14
CA GLU A 106 -3.38 6.48 -7.60
C GLU A 106 -4.34 6.63 -6.44
N LYS A 107 -4.73 7.86 -6.13
CA LYS A 107 -5.62 8.13 -5.01
C LYS A 107 -7.03 8.39 -5.52
N LYS A 108 -8.00 7.75 -4.90
CA LYS A 108 -9.39 7.89 -5.31
C LYS A 108 -10.25 8.04 -4.07
N MET A 109 -11.04 9.10 -4.02
CA MET A 109 -12.00 9.27 -2.93
C MET A 109 -13.24 8.43 -3.24
N LEU A 110 -13.58 7.55 -2.33
CA LEU A 110 -14.75 6.68 -2.50
C LEU A 110 -15.97 7.23 -1.78
N GLY A 111 -15.76 8.21 -0.90
CA GLY A 111 -16.84 8.81 -0.13
C GLY A 111 -16.25 9.83 0.80
N LYS A 112 -17.08 10.30 1.73
CA LYS A 112 -16.66 11.37 2.63
C LYS A 112 -15.49 10.95 3.50
N ARG A 113 -15.46 9.70 3.94
CA ARG A 113 -14.43 9.23 4.86
C ARG A 113 -13.82 7.94 4.36
N SER A 114 -13.73 7.79 3.05
CA SER A 114 -13.18 6.57 2.46
C SER A 114 -12.30 6.94 1.29
N VAL A 115 -11.06 6.49 1.35
CA VAL A 115 -10.08 6.77 0.30
C VAL A 115 -9.46 5.44 -0.13
N GLU A 116 -9.10 5.37 -1.41
CA GLU A 116 -8.47 4.19 -1.97
C GLU A 116 -7.17 4.61 -2.62
N TYR A 117 -6.10 3.89 -2.31
CA TYR A 117 -4.80 4.06 -2.94
C TYR A 117 -4.48 2.81 -3.73
N ILE A 118 -4.05 2.99 -4.98
CA ILE A 118 -3.78 1.86 -5.88
C ILE A 118 -2.37 1.96 -6.40
N PHE A 119 -1.58 0.92 -6.18
CA PHE A 119 -0.24 0.79 -6.76
C PHE A 119 -0.27 -0.38 -7.74
N VAL A 120 0.23 -0.17 -8.95
CA VAL A 120 0.24 -1.21 -9.97
C VAL A 120 1.67 -1.54 -10.35
N PHE A 121 2.11 -2.75 -10.00
CA PHE A 121 3.39 -3.25 -10.48
C PHE A 121 3.24 -3.73 -11.90
N THR A 122 4.19 -3.36 -12.75
CA THR A 122 4.19 -3.74 -14.15
C THR A 122 5.53 -4.38 -14.52
N ASP A 123 5.62 -4.86 -15.76
CA ASP A 123 6.89 -5.38 -16.23
C ASP A 123 7.98 -4.31 -16.28
N GLU A 124 7.59 -3.05 -16.38
CA GLU A 124 8.56 -1.96 -16.32
C GLU A 124 9.19 -1.85 -14.94
N ASP A 125 8.42 -2.12 -13.89
CA ASP A 125 8.98 -2.14 -12.54
C ASP A 125 9.98 -3.26 -12.39
N TYR A 126 9.71 -4.39 -13.01
CA TYR A 126 10.64 -5.51 -13.01
C TYR A 126 11.93 -5.14 -13.75
N GLU A 127 11.82 -4.51 -14.92
CA GLU A 127 13.00 -4.13 -15.68
C GLU A 127 13.83 -3.11 -14.91
N TYR A 128 13.18 -2.18 -14.24
CA TYR A 128 13.89 -1.22 -13.40
C TYR A 128 14.62 -1.95 -12.28
N ALA A 129 13.94 -2.89 -11.64
CA ALA A 129 14.53 -3.65 -10.55
C ALA A 129 15.73 -4.46 -11.02
N LYS A 130 15.62 -5.05 -12.21
CA LYS A 130 16.72 -5.84 -12.75
C LYS A 130 17.94 -4.97 -13.01
N LYS A 131 17.72 -3.75 -13.48
CA LYS A 131 18.81 -2.83 -13.78
C LYS A 131 19.44 -2.27 -12.51
N HIS A 132 18.67 -2.12 -11.45
CA HIS A 132 19.12 -1.49 -10.21
C HIS A 132 19.07 -2.43 -9.02
N ALA A 133 19.18 -3.73 -9.27
CA ALA A 133 19.05 -4.73 -8.21
C ALA A 133 20.00 -4.45 -7.04
N ASP A 134 19.56 -4.87 -5.87
CA ASP A 134 20.36 -4.73 -4.66
C ASP A 134 21.67 -5.48 -4.83
N LYS A 135 22.75 -4.83 -4.49
CA LYS A 135 24.07 -5.44 -4.62
C LYS A 135 24.63 -5.91 -3.31
N THR A 136 23.89 -5.70 -2.25
CA THR A 136 24.36 -6.11 -0.93
C THR A 136 24.21 -7.59 -0.70
N LYS A 137 23.75 -8.31 -1.68
CA LYS A 137 23.48 -9.73 -1.53
C LYS A 137 24.65 -10.61 -1.83
N ILE A 138 25.74 -10.06 -2.00
CA ILE A 138 26.94 -10.83 -2.33
C ILE A 138 27.38 -11.73 -1.19
#